data_360e6e4314cfec833911b889011b245c
#
_entry.id   360e6e4314cfec833911b889011b245c
#
_cell.length_a   1.000
_cell.length_b   1.000
_cell.length_c   1.000
_cell.angle_alpha   90.00
_cell.angle_beta   90.00
_cell.angle_gamma   90.00
#
_symmetry.space_group_name_H-M   'P 1'
#
loop_
_entity.id
_entity.type
_entity.pdbx_description
1 polymer ?
#
loop_
_entity_poly.entity_id
_entity_poly.type
_entity_poly.pdbx_seq_one_letter_code
_entity_poly.pdbx_strand_id
1 'polypeptide(L)'
;YSDWIMKTLPNKSGYRDGKAGFYDLGTVFSHRVNERNKLNVYGYYSHDRFAFNDNEKYAYNNMNFSANWRTVFAEKLTGNFSFGYDHYDYRNDETVEEASAARLSFAINQWCGKADFLYQAGNSHAVNFGLMSQLYNVNSGTYEPVGPNSLVRYDELQKDKALESAVYIGDEWDITSRLSINAGIRYSMLNALGPRTYYTYQEGILPSMSS
;
A
#
# COMPACT_ATOMS: atom_id res chain seq x y z
N TYR A 1 11.01 -19.10 -12.45
CA TYR A 1 10.06 -19.75 -13.38
C TYR A 1 9.46 -20.96 -12.70
N SER A 2 8.19 -20.87 -12.29
CA SER A 2 7.46 -21.94 -11.57
C SER A 2 6.55 -22.76 -12.49
N ASP A 3 6.61 -22.54 -13.80
CA ASP A 3 5.78 -23.24 -14.80
C ASP A 3 5.89 -24.78 -14.69
N TRP A 4 7.02 -25.29 -14.20
CA TRP A 4 7.20 -26.74 -14.01
C TRP A 4 6.31 -27.30 -12.89
N ILE A 5 5.95 -26.50 -11.88
CA ILE A 5 5.06 -26.92 -10.79
C ILE A 5 3.66 -27.15 -11.35
N MET A 6 3.18 -26.30 -12.25
CA MET A 6 1.87 -26.43 -12.87
C MET A 6 1.77 -27.74 -13.67
N LYS A 7 2.86 -28.18 -14.31
CA LYS A 7 2.91 -29.45 -15.05
C LYS A 7 2.82 -30.69 -14.18
N THR A 8 3.01 -30.57 -12.86
CA THR A 8 2.85 -31.69 -11.91
C THR A 8 1.40 -31.91 -11.48
N LEU A 9 0.50 -30.99 -11.81
CA LEU A 9 -0.90 -31.06 -11.47
C LEU A 9 -1.60 -32.16 -12.33
N PRO A 10 -2.66 -32.80 -11.79
CA PRO A 10 -3.42 -33.79 -12.55
C PRO A 10 -4.01 -33.22 -13.84
N ASN A 11 -4.02 -33.99 -14.92
CA ASN A 11 -4.55 -33.58 -16.23
C ASN A 11 -6.00 -33.05 -16.20
N LYS A 12 -6.77 -33.44 -15.18
CA LYS A 12 -8.17 -33.02 -14.99
C LYS A 12 -8.32 -31.66 -14.27
N SER A 13 -7.24 -31.04 -13.80
CA SER A 13 -7.32 -29.83 -13.01
C SER A 13 -7.65 -28.57 -13.81
N GLY A 14 -7.52 -28.59 -15.13
CA GLY A 14 -7.64 -27.37 -15.97
C GLY A 14 -6.49 -26.36 -15.84
N TYR A 15 -5.57 -26.58 -14.89
CA TYR A 15 -4.48 -25.64 -14.56
C TYR A 15 -3.11 -26.07 -15.07
N ARG A 16 -3.03 -27.23 -15.74
CA ARG A 16 -1.76 -27.81 -16.19
C ARG A 16 -1.02 -26.95 -17.21
N ASP A 17 -1.79 -26.23 -18.03
CA ASP A 17 -1.25 -25.32 -19.04
C ASP A 17 -1.04 -23.90 -18.50
N GLY A 18 -1.29 -23.73 -17.21
CA GLY A 18 -1.07 -22.47 -16.52
C GLY A 18 0.41 -22.06 -16.49
N LYS A 19 0.64 -20.77 -16.49
CA LYS A 19 1.95 -20.16 -16.41
C LYS A 19 2.02 -19.30 -15.15
N ALA A 20 3.06 -19.49 -14.35
CA ALA A 20 3.31 -18.67 -13.18
C ALA A 20 4.77 -18.17 -13.20
N GLY A 21 4.98 -16.93 -12.93
CA GLY A 21 6.31 -16.35 -12.84
C GLY A 21 6.31 -15.23 -11.83
N PHE A 22 7.31 -15.18 -10.99
CA PHE A 22 7.51 -14.12 -10.03
C PHE A 22 9.00 -13.78 -9.92
N TYR A 23 9.28 -12.58 -9.57
CA TYR A 23 10.60 -12.16 -9.10
C TYR A 23 10.42 -10.99 -8.13
N ASP A 24 11.35 -10.91 -7.19
CA ASP A 24 11.45 -9.81 -6.27
C ASP A 24 12.91 -9.37 -6.11
N LEU A 25 13.08 -8.13 -5.73
CA LEU A 25 14.36 -7.52 -5.41
C LEU A 25 14.18 -6.64 -4.19
N GLY A 26 14.91 -6.97 -3.13
CA GLY A 26 14.97 -6.16 -1.92
C GLY A 26 16.38 -5.64 -1.70
N THR A 27 16.50 -4.39 -1.25
CA THR A 27 17.77 -3.78 -0.87
C THR A 27 17.64 -3.03 0.43
N VAL A 28 18.66 -3.10 1.25
CA VAL A 28 18.77 -2.37 2.52
C VAL A 28 20.10 -1.66 2.55
N PHE A 29 20.07 -0.36 2.77
CA PHE A 29 21.25 0.45 3.04
C PHE A 29 21.14 1.02 4.45
N SER A 30 22.18 0.82 5.25
CA SER A 30 22.27 1.34 6.62
C SER A 30 23.59 2.09 6.77
N HIS A 31 23.51 3.36 7.16
CA HIS A 31 24.67 4.21 7.34
C HIS A 31 24.61 4.95 8.68
N ARG A 32 25.66 4.82 9.47
CA ARG A 32 25.85 5.60 10.68
C ARG A 32 26.66 6.85 10.31
N VAL A 33 25.95 7.98 10.20
CA VAL A 33 26.59 9.27 9.84
C VAL A 33 27.53 9.71 10.96
N ASN A 34 27.11 9.54 12.21
CA ASN A 34 27.90 9.76 13.43
C ASN A 34 27.27 9.00 14.61
N GLU A 35 27.76 9.17 15.83
CA GLU A 35 27.24 8.49 17.01
C GLU A 35 25.78 8.81 17.32
N ARG A 36 25.28 9.96 16.91
CA ARG A 36 23.91 10.41 17.16
C ARG A 36 22.97 10.19 15.99
N ASN A 37 23.48 9.97 14.78
CA ASN A 37 22.69 9.94 13.55
C ASN A 37 22.89 8.65 12.79
N LYS A 38 21.78 7.97 12.51
CA LYS A 38 21.74 6.76 11.69
C LYS A 38 20.66 6.89 10.63
N LEU A 39 21.02 6.62 9.38
CA LEU A 39 20.10 6.54 8.24
C LEU A 39 19.96 5.10 7.81
N ASN A 40 18.72 4.65 7.62
CA ASN A 40 18.40 3.40 6.97
C ASN A 40 17.51 3.69 5.77
N VAL A 41 17.81 3.05 4.64
CA VAL A 41 17.02 3.13 3.43
C VAL A 41 16.69 1.71 3.00
N TYR A 42 15.45 1.50 2.63
CA TYR A 42 14.94 0.23 2.14
C TYR A 42 14.27 0.44 0.80
N GLY A 43 14.54 -0.45 -0.14
CA GLY A 43 13.87 -0.52 -1.42
C GLY A 43 13.43 -1.94 -1.71
N TYR A 44 12.21 -2.10 -2.22
CA TYR A 44 11.66 -3.38 -2.61
C TYR A 44 10.86 -3.23 -3.90
N TYR A 45 11.00 -4.20 -4.78
CA TYR A 45 10.18 -4.34 -5.97
C TYR A 45 9.84 -5.82 -6.18
N SER A 46 8.58 -6.12 -6.49
CA SER A 46 8.16 -7.43 -6.95
C SER A 46 7.27 -7.34 -8.18
N HIS A 47 7.36 -8.37 -9.01
CA HIS A 47 6.48 -8.60 -10.13
C HIS A 47 6.03 -10.05 -10.13
N ASP A 48 4.73 -10.23 -10.08
CA ASP A 48 4.07 -11.52 -10.13
C ASP A 48 3.17 -11.59 -11.36
N ARG A 49 3.21 -12.68 -12.07
CA ARG A 49 2.31 -12.97 -13.17
C ARG A 49 1.78 -14.39 -13.05
N PHE A 50 0.52 -14.53 -13.36
CA PHE A 50 -0.15 -15.80 -13.36
C PHE A 50 -1.13 -15.87 -14.55
N ALA A 51 -1.20 -17.01 -15.23
CA ALA A 51 -2.14 -17.27 -16.29
C ALA A 51 -2.72 -18.67 -16.08
N PHE A 52 -4.04 -18.79 -16.02
CA PHE A 52 -4.70 -20.11 -15.99
C PHE A 52 -4.64 -20.78 -17.35
N ASN A 53 -4.74 -19.98 -18.40
CA ASN A 53 -4.69 -20.36 -19.79
C ASN A 53 -4.13 -19.18 -20.61
N ASP A 54 -4.10 -19.28 -21.93
CA ASP A 54 -3.59 -18.20 -22.77
C ASP A 54 -4.52 -16.97 -22.81
N ASN A 55 -5.78 -17.12 -22.36
CA ASN A 55 -6.82 -16.10 -22.44
C ASN A 55 -7.05 -15.34 -21.14
N GLU A 56 -6.60 -15.85 -20.01
CA GLU A 56 -6.73 -15.22 -18.68
C GLU A 56 -5.37 -15.00 -18.07
N LYS A 57 -4.96 -13.74 -17.97
CA LYS A 57 -3.64 -13.33 -17.49
C LYS A 57 -3.78 -12.32 -16.37
N TYR A 58 -3.07 -12.56 -15.30
CA TYR A 58 -3.00 -11.70 -14.12
C TYR A 58 -1.58 -11.23 -13.92
N ALA A 59 -1.42 -9.98 -13.55
CA ALA A 59 -0.14 -9.42 -13.16
C ALA A 59 -0.31 -8.46 -11.98
N TYR A 60 0.64 -8.49 -11.05
CA TYR A 60 0.73 -7.55 -9.94
C TYR A 60 2.15 -7.02 -9.82
N ASN A 61 2.27 -5.74 -9.52
CA ASN A 61 3.53 -5.11 -9.18
C ASN A 61 3.42 -4.50 -7.79
N ASN A 62 4.47 -4.66 -7.01
CA ASN A 62 4.65 -3.94 -5.77
C ASN A 62 5.97 -3.18 -5.82
N MET A 63 5.96 -1.94 -5.41
CA MET A 63 7.16 -1.15 -5.16
C MET A 63 7.04 -0.47 -3.82
N ASN A 64 8.05 -0.65 -2.98
CA ASN A 64 8.18 0.04 -1.72
C ASN A 64 9.52 0.75 -1.65
N PHE A 65 9.51 1.96 -1.18
CA PHE A 65 10.70 2.71 -0.80
C PHE A 65 10.47 3.31 0.58
N SER A 66 11.43 3.15 1.48
CA SER A 66 11.37 3.84 2.76
C SER A 66 12.75 4.34 3.20
N ALA A 67 12.75 5.48 3.85
CA ALA A 67 13.91 6.07 4.50
C ALA A 67 13.56 6.36 5.96
N ASN A 68 14.46 5.99 6.85
CA ASN A 68 14.32 6.19 8.28
C ASN A 68 15.60 6.84 8.82
N TRP A 69 15.45 8.03 9.39
CA TRP A 69 16.53 8.76 10.04
C TRP A 69 16.29 8.84 11.54
N ARG A 70 17.13 8.12 12.27
CA ARG A 70 17.17 8.19 13.73
C ARG A 70 18.23 9.20 14.16
N THR A 71 17.86 10.11 15.06
CA THR A 71 18.77 11.12 15.64
C THR A 71 18.62 11.20 17.14
N VAL A 72 19.72 11.35 17.86
CA VAL A 72 19.75 11.63 19.30
C VAL A 72 20.00 13.12 19.48
N PHE A 73 18.95 13.87 19.83
CA PHE A 73 19.03 15.32 20.05
C PHE A 73 19.75 15.65 21.36
N ALA A 74 19.44 14.88 22.41
CA ALA A 74 20.00 15.00 23.75
C ALA A 74 20.04 13.61 24.41
N GLU A 75 20.69 13.49 25.56
CA GLU A 75 20.77 12.24 26.32
C GLU A 75 19.41 11.60 26.60
N LYS A 76 18.36 12.42 26.72
CA LYS A 76 17.00 11.99 27.03
C LYS A 76 16.02 12.09 25.88
N LEU A 77 16.44 12.59 24.71
CA LEU A 77 15.54 12.85 23.57
C LEU A 77 16.09 12.23 22.30
N THR A 78 15.35 11.27 21.78
CA THR A 78 15.61 10.63 20.48
C THR A 78 14.45 10.95 19.53
N GLY A 79 14.77 11.27 18.28
CA GLY A 79 13.80 11.42 17.20
C GLY A 79 14.01 10.35 16.13
N ASN A 80 12.92 9.94 15.49
CA ASN A 80 12.90 9.01 14.39
C ASN A 80 12.00 9.56 13.29
N PHE A 81 12.58 9.91 12.15
CA PHE A 81 11.87 10.47 11.01
C PHE A 81 11.80 9.40 9.93
N SER A 82 10.60 9.08 9.52
CA SER A 82 10.33 8.08 8.51
C SER A 82 9.63 8.72 7.32
N PHE A 83 10.05 8.33 6.14
CA PHE A 83 9.39 8.66 4.89
C PHE A 83 9.21 7.36 4.10
N GLY A 84 8.05 7.17 3.51
CA GLY A 84 7.73 5.97 2.74
C GLY A 84 6.94 6.31 1.48
N TYR A 85 7.15 5.49 0.47
CA TYR A 85 6.35 5.43 -0.73
C TYR A 85 6.04 3.98 -1.04
N ASP A 86 4.75 3.69 -1.26
CA ASP A 86 4.25 2.40 -1.68
C ASP A 86 3.46 2.55 -2.97
N HIS A 87 3.69 1.65 -3.90
CA HIS A 87 2.93 1.51 -5.11
C HIS A 87 2.54 0.04 -5.30
N TYR A 88 1.26 -0.15 -5.56
CA TYR A 88 0.71 -1.44 -5.95
C TYR A 88 -0.13 -1.25 -7.21
N ASP A 89 0.07 -2.09 -8.21
CA ASP A 89 -0.82 -2.17 -9.36
C ASP A 89 -1.21 -3.63 -9.66
N TYR A 90 -2.41 -3.76 -10.16
CA TYR A 90 -3.01 -5.02 -10.58
C TYR A 90 -3.55 -4.89 -11.98
N ARG A 91 -3.40 -5.95 -12.75
CA ARG A 91 -3.95 -6.09 -14.08
C ARG A 91 -4.49 -7.49 -14.31
N ASN A 92 -5.68 -7.56 -14.90
CA ASN A 92 -6.28 -8.77 -15.42
C ASN A 92 -6.66 -8.58 -16.88
N ASP A 93 -6.11 -9.40 -17.78
CA ASP A 93 -6.45 -9.44 -19.18
C ASP A 93 -7.31 -10.69 -19.43
N GLU A 94 -8.53 -10.51 -19.91
CA GLU A 94 -9.44 -11.57 -20.35
C GLU A 94 -9.67 -11.47 -21.84
N THR A 95 -9.30 -12.51 -22.59
CA THR A 95 -9.31 -12.52 -24.07
C THR A 95 -9.96 -13.80 -24.63
N VAL A 96 -10.97 -14.35 -23.91
CA VAL A 96 -11.68 -15.60 -24.32
C VAL A 96 -12.38 -15.42 -25.66
N GLU A 97 -13.04 -14.28 -25.85
CA GLU A 97 -13.69 -13.89 -27.09
C GLU A 97 -13.16 -12.53 -27.53
N GLU A 98 -12.79 -12.39 -28.79
CA GLU A 98 -12.23 -11.14 -29.31
C GLU A 98 -13.17 -9.94 -29.09
N ALA A 99 -14.49 -10.14 -29.26
CA ALA A 99 -15.47 -9.06 -29.11
C ALA A 99 -15.63 -8.58 -27.65
N SER A 100 -15.38 -9.44 -26.68
CA SER A 100 -15.47 -9.12 -25.25
C SER A 100 -14.11 -8.99 -24.57
N ALA A 101 -13.03 -9.04 -25.35
CA ALA A 101 -11.67 -8.97 -24.80
C ALA A 101 -11.42 -7.67 -24.07
N ALA A 102 -11.08 -7.76 -22.80
CA ALA A 102 -10.99 -6.63 -21.90
C ALA A 102 -9.81 -6.74 -20.94
N ARG A 103 -9.37 -5.58 -20.46
CA ARG A 103 -8.43 -5.44 -19.37
C ARG A 103 -9.06 -4.68 -18.22
N LEU A 104 -8.99 -5.27 -17.04
CA LEU A 104 -9.27 -4.60 -15.78
C LEU A 104 -7.95 -4.27 -15.09
N SER A 105 -7.78 -3.03 -14.68
CA SER A 105 -6.61 -2.62 -13.90
C SER A 105 -6.99 -1.66 -12.79
N PHE A 106 -6.25 -1.68 -11.68
CA PHE A 106 -6.32 -0.68 -10.63
C PHE A 106 -4.93 -0.45 -10.01
N ALA A 107 -4.75 0.69 -9.37
CA ALA A 107 -3.48 1.03 -8.75
C ALA A 107 -3.68 1.85 -7.48
N ILE A 108 -2.78 1.64 -6.52
CA ILE A 108 -2.73 2.38 -5.26
C ILE A 108 -1.33 2.97 -5.11
N ASN A 109 -1.27 4.27 -4.89
CA ASN A 109 -0.05 4.98 -4.52
C ASN A 109 -0.24 5.58 -3.14
N GLN A 110 0.77 5.43 -2.29
CA GLN A 110 0.73 5.89 -0.92
C GLN A 110 2.05 6.56 -0.55
N TRP A 111 1.95 7.75 0.03
CA TRP A 111 3.07 8.47 0.58
C TRP A 111 2.88 8.60 2.08
N CYS A 112 3.89 8.27 2.87
CA CYS A 112 3.83 8.37 4.32
C CYS A 112 5.00 9.18 4.84
N GLY A 113 4.70 10.14 5.70
CA GLY A 113 5.67 10.88 6.50
C GLY A 113 5.35 10.71 7.98
N LYS A 114 6.35 10.39 8.81
CA LYS A 114 6.17 10.17 10.24
C LYS A 114 7.33 10.77 11.01
N ALA A 115 7.04 11.40 12.14
CA ALA A 115 8.04 11.87 13.09
C ALA A 115 7.66 11.35 14.47
N ASP A 116 8.51 10.50 15.04
CA ASP A 116 8.39 9.91 16.37
C ASP A 116 9.46 10.48 17.28
N PHE A 117 9.09 10.78 18.51
CA PHE A 117 10.00 11.23 19.53
C PHE A 117 9.86 10.36 20.78
N LEU A 118 10.99 10.01 21.37
CA LEU A 118 11.07 9.33 22.64
C LEU A 118 11.81 10.23 23.63
N TYR A 119 11.13 10.58 24.71
CA TYR A 119 11.68 11.38 25.79
C TYR A 119 11.73 10.59 27.09
N GLN A 120 12.92 10.40 27.61
CA GLN A 120 13.16 9.76 28.92
C GLN A 120 12.96 10.77 30.05
N ALA A 121 11.76 10.80 30.64
CA ALA A 121 11.42 11.71 31.73
C ALA A 121 11.79 11.08 33.09
N GLY A 122 13.08 11.08 33.39
CA GLY A 122 13.63 10.41 34.58
C GLY A 122 13.89 8.92 34.32
N ASN A 123 13.84 8.13 35.41
CA ASN A 123 14.15 6.69 35.38
C ASN A 123 12.91 5.81 35.22
N SER A 124 11.73 6.39 35.37
CA SER A 124 10.47 5.64 35.45
C SER A 124 9.49 5.97 34.34
N HIS A 125 9.75 6.97 33.48
CA HIS A 125 8.84 7.38 32.42
C HIS A 125 9.56 7.45 31.08
N ALA A 126 8.99 6.78 30.08
CA ALA A 126 9.40 6.85 28.70
C ALA A 126 8.24 7.39 27.84
N VAL A 127 8.23 8.71 27.65
CA VAL A 127 7.17 9.40 26.92
C VAL A 127 7.47 9.31 25.43
N ASN A 128 6.56 8.70 24.67
CA ASN A 128 6.58 8.69 23.22
C ASN A 128 5.51 9.64 22.67
N PHE A 129 5.84 10.44 21.68
CA PHE A 129 4.91 11.33 21.02
C PHE A 129 5.31 11.49 19.55
N GLY A 130 4.36 11.84 18.74
CA GLY A 130 4.65 11.96 17.31
C GLY A 130 3.48 12.43 16.47
N LEU A 131 3.78 12.56 15.20
CA LEU A 131 2.82 12.87 14.16
C LEU A 131 3.06 11.97 12.95
N MET A 132 1.98 11.73 12.22
CA MET A 132 1.98 10.97 10.97
C MET A 132 1.08 11.67 9.96
N SER A 133 1.49 11.66 8.70
CA SER A 133 0.63 12.06 7.58
C SER A 133 0.80 11.05 6.45
N GLN A 134 -0.31 10.63 5.87
CA GLN A 134 -0.37 9.61 4.83
C GLN A 134 -1.30 10.05 3.72
N LEU A 135 -0.76 10.18 2.52
CA LEU A 135 -1.51 10.56 1.31
C LEU A 135 -1.77 9.32 0.47
N TYR A 136 -3.03 9.03 0.26
CA TYR A 136 -3.50 7.98 -0.64
C TYR A 136 -3.91 8.56 -1.99
N ASN A 137 -3.54 7.89 -3.07
CA ASN A 137 -4.00 8.16 -4.41
C ASN A 137 -4.36 6.81 -5.06
N VAL A 138 -5.64 6.58 -5.21
CA VAL A 138 -6.21 5.31 -5.63
C VAL A 138 -6.84 5.47 -7.02
N ASN A 139 -6.36 4.72 -7.99
CA ASN A 139 -7.10 4.43 -9.21
C ASN A 139 -7.98 3.22 -8.93
N SER A 140 -9.28 3.46 -8.74
CA SER A 140 -10.24 2.45 -8.27
C SER A 140 -10.61 1.42 -9.32
N GLY A 141 -10.30 1.69 -10.60
CA GLY A 141 -10.49 0.74 -11.69
C GLY A 141 -10.53 1.41 -13.05
N THR A 142 -9.88 0.78 -13.99
CA THR A 142 -9.96 1.10 -15.42
C THR A 142 -10.31 -0.17 -16.16
N TYR A 143 -11.34 -0.11 -16.99
CA TYR A 143 -11.79 -1.19 -17.85
C TYR A 143 -11.61 -0.77 -19.30
N GLU A 144 -10.77 -1.47 -20.04
CA GLU A 144 -10.38 -1.07 -21.40
C GLU A 144 -10.42 -2.24 -22.39
N PRO A 145 -10.71 -1.99 -23.69
CA PRO A 145 -10.68 -3.02 -24.71
C PRO A 145 -9.26 -3.55 -24.94
N VAL A 146 -9.15 -4.85 -25.23
CA VAL A 146 -7.90 -5.51 -25.63
C VAL A 146 -8.01 -5.99 -27.06
N GLY A 147 -7.15 -5.48 -27.95
CA GLY A 147 -7.12 -5.81 -29.37
C GLY A 147 -8.09 -4.98 -30.22
N PRO A 148 -7.92 -5.05 -31.57
CA PRO A 148 -8.64 -4.18 -32.50
C PRO A 148 -10.12 -4.56 -32.70
N ASN A 149 -10.51 -5.80 -32.36
CA ASN A 149 -11.85 -6.34 -32.58
C ASN A 149 -12.73 -6.32 -31.32
N SER A 150 -12.18 -5.82 -30.20
CA SER A 150 -12.95 -5.69 -28.95
C SER A 150 -14.01 -4.60 -29.10
N LEU A 151 -15.23 -4.95 -28.70
CA LEU A 151 -16.38 -4.03 -28.62
C LEU A 151 -16.55 -3.45 -27.22
N VAL A 152 -15.65 -3.77 -26.32
CA VAL A 152 -15.65 -3.25 -24.95
C VAL A 152 -15.45 -1.73 -24.99
N ARG A 153 -16.26 -1.01 -24.22
CA ARG A 153 -16.13 0.44 -24.08
C ARG A 153 -15.16 0.73 -22.94
N TYR A 154 -14.29 1.70 -23.17
CA TYR A 154 -13.43 2.23 -22.12
C TYR A 154 -14.28 2.83 -20.99
N ASP A 155 -13.99 2.43 -19.77
CA ASP A 155 -14.58 2.98 -18.55
C ASP A 155 -13.51 3.15 -17.47
N GLU A 156 -13.52 4.28 -16.79
CA GLU A 156 -12.57 4.58 -15.72
C GLU A 156 -13.34 5.11 -14.52
N LEU A 157 -13.21 4.42 -13.40
CA LEU A 157 -13.75 4.87 -12.13
C LEU A 157 -13.01 6.12 -11.66
N GLN A 158 -13.73 7.00 -11.03
CA GLN A 158 -13.14 8.22 -10.45
C GLN A 158 -12.02 7.89 -9.50
N LYS A 159 -10.87 8.57 -9.68
CA LYS A 159 -9.72 8.43 -8.78
C LYS A 159 -10.04 9.02 -7.41
N ASP A 160 -9.73 8.26 -6.37
CA ASP A 160 -9.88 8.69 -5.00
C ASP A 160 -8.56 9.18 -4.42
N LYS A 161 -8.63 10.29 -3.70
CA LYS A 161 -7.51 10.83 -2.92
C LYS A 161 -7.95 11.07 -1.49
N ALA A 162 -7.11 10.68 -0.55
CA ALA A 162 -7.35 10.93 0.87
C ALA A 162 -6.05 11.27 1.58
N LEU A 163 -6.14 12.15 2.56
CA LEU A 163 -5.06 12.48 3.48
C LEU A 163 -5.47 12.05 4.89
N GLU A 164 -4.77 11.06 5.43
CA GLU A 164 -4.85 10.70 6.83
C GLU A 164 -3.76 11.44 7.59
N SER A 165 -4.11 12.05 8.71
CA SER A 165 -3.17 12.71 9.61
C SER A 165 -3.44 12.28 11.03
N ALA A 166 -2.41 12.09 11.82
CA ALA A 166 -2.55 11.71 13.22
C ALA A 166 -1.48 12.38 14.09
N VAL A 167 -1.87 12.64 15.32
CA VAL A 167 -0.96 13.02 16.42
C VAL A 167 -1.20 12.08 17.59
N TYR A 168 -0.17 11.79 18.32
CA TYR A 168 -0.26 10.86 19.46
C TYR A 168 0.78 11.17 20.52
N ILE A 169 0.44 10.78 21.73
CA ILE A 169 1.32 10.80 22.89
C ILE A 169 1.01 9.59 23.76
N GLY A 170 2.03 8.97 24.31
CA GLY A 170 1.92 7.88 25.24
C GLY A 170 3.05 7.91 26.27
N ASP A 171 2.86 7.21 27.36
CA ASP A 171 3.85 7.07 28.41
C ASP A 171 3.93 5.60 28.85
N GLU A 172 5.14 5.10 28.91
CA GLU A 172 5.47 3.86 29.59
C GLU A 172 6.01 4.22 30.97
N TRP A 173 5.20 3.91 31.99
CA TRP A 173 5.50 4.24 33.37
C TRP A 173 5.87 2.99 34.16
N ASP A 174 7.10 2.91 34.59
CA ASP A 174 7.61 1.90 35.49
C ASP A 174 7.27 2.29 36.93
N ILE A 175 6.15 1.75 37.47
CA ILE A 175 5.67 2.02 38.84
C ILE A 175 6.59 1.34 39.84
N THR A 176 7.00 0.11 39.55
CA THR A 176 7.95 -0.68 40.36
C THR A 176 8.83 -1.50 39.41
N SER A 177 9.88 -2.16 39.94
CA SER A 177 10.70 -3.08 39.15
C SER A 177 9.96 -4.29 38.56
N ARG A 178 8.68 -4.49 38.93
CA ARG A 178 7.85 -5.63 38.47
C ARG A 178 6.53 -5.21 37.82
N LEU A 179 6.21 -3.93 37.84
CA LEU A 179 4.96 -3.40 37.31
C LEU A 179 5.23 -2.16 36.46
N SER A 180 4.88 -2.23 35.18
CA SER A 180 4.83 -1.10 34.27
C SER A 180 3.42 -0.94 33.69
N ILE A 181 3.04 0.29 33.37
CA ILE A 181 1.80 0.64 32.68
C ILE A 181 2.19 1.42 31.41
N ASN A 182 1.61 1.02 30.28
CA ASN A 182 1.69 1.76 29.03
C ASN A 182 0.32 2.32 28.69
N ALA A 183 0.20 3.64 28.57
CA ALA A 183 -1.04 4.32 28.24
C ALA A 183 -0.78 5.46 27.26
N GLY A 184 -1.73 5.73 26.36
CA GLY A 184 -1.59 6.79 25.39
C GLY A 184 -2.89 7.22 24.76
N ILE A 185 -2.83 8.33 24.05
CA ILE A 185 -3.93 8.90 23.28
C ILE A 185 -3.42 9.15 21.86
N ARG A 186 -4.25 8.82 20.87
CA ARG A 186 -4.06 9.13 19.45
C ARG A 186 -5.32 9.80 18.92
N TYR A 187 -5.12 10.92 18.25
CA TYR A 187 -6.15 11.56 17.45
C TYR A 187 -5.81 11.37 15.98
N SER A 188 -6.76 10.86 15.21
CA SER A 188 -6.60 10.66 13.76
C SER A 188 -7.73 11.35 13.01
N MET A 189 -7.40 11.93 11.87
CA MET A 189 -8.33 12.62 10.98
C MET A 189 -8.09 12.13 9.55
N LEU A 190 -9.16 11.75 8.86
CA LEU A 190 -9.15 11.39 7.46
C LEU A 190 -9.88 12.48 6.65
N ASN A 191 -9.18 13.05 5.68
CA ASN A 191 -9.71 14.04 4.76
C ASN A 191 -9.81 13.42 3.37
N ALA A 192 -11.02 13.32 2.82
CA ALA A 192 -11.20 13.03 1.40
C ALA A 192 -10.80 14.28 0.58
N LEU A 193 -9.90 14.09 -0.37
CA LEU A 193 -9.39 15.17 -1.22
C LEU A 193 -10.12 15.14 -2.57
N GLY A 194 -10.64 16.30 -2.97
CA GLY A 194 -11.34 16.45 -4.25
C GLY A 194 -10.41 16.65 -5.47
N PRO A 195 -10.96 16.82 -6.67
CA PRO A 195 -12.39 16.89 -6.97
C PRO A 195 -13.07 15.53 -6.97
N ARG A 196 -14.33 15.49 -6.53
CA ARG A 196 -15.16 14.28 -6.53
C ARG A 196 -16.58 14.62 -7.00
N THR A 197 -17.13 13.83 -7.91
CA THR A 197 -18.52 13.94 -8.35
C THR A 197 -19.42 13.13 -7.41
N TYR A 198 -20.45 13.77 -6.89
CA TYR A 198 -21.47 13.12 -6.07
C TYR A 198 -22.79 13.15 -6.84
N TYR A 199 -23.44 12.01 -6.92
CA TYR A 199 -24.80 11.92 -7.45
C TYR A 199 -25.78 11.90 -6.28
N THR A 200 -26.70 12.86 -6.26
CA THR A 200 -27.79 12.88 -5.26
C THR A 200 -29.06 12.39 -5.96
N TYR A 201 -29.73 11.44 -5.32
CA TYR A 201 -30.98 10.87 -5.80
C TYR A 201 -32.11 11.34 -4.88
N GLN A 202 -33.30 11.59 -5.45
CA GLN A 202 -34.47 11.87 -4.64
C GLN A 202 -34.84 10.63 -3.84
N GLU A 203 -35.30 10.86 -2.60
CA GLU A 203 -35.71 9.78 -1.68
C GLU A 203 -36.80 8.93 -2.34
N GLY A 204 -36.63 7.62 -2.38
CA GLY A 204 -37.56 6.67 -3.01
C GLY A 204 -37.36 6.39 -4.50
N ILE A 205 -36.40 7.03 -5.17
CA ILE A 205 -36.05 6.71 -6.57
C ILE A 205 -34.82 5.81 -6.56
N LEU A 206 -34.98 4.56 -7.01
CA LEU A 206 -33.83 3.70 -7.28
C LEU A 206 -33.06 4.25 -8.48
N PRO A 207 -31.72 4.29 -8.43
CA PRO A 207 -30.93 4.66 -9.59
C PRO A 207 -31.27 3.73 -10.76
N SER A 208 -31.93 4.25 -11.79
CA SER A 208 -32.04 3.49 -13.03
C SER A 208 -30.67 3.53 -13.71
N MET A 209 -30.12 2.38 -14.08
CA MET A 209 -29.03 2.33 -15.03
C MET A 209 -29.55 2.93 -16.33
N SER A 210 -29.28 4.20 -16.58
CA SER A 210 -29.53 4.80 -17.88
C SER A 210 -28.47 4.25 -18.82
N SER A 211 -28.94 3.49 -19.79
CA SER A 211 -28.19 3.03 -20.94
C SER A 211 -27.47 4.14 -21.66
#